data_a60ae356223097368aa04ba370825dad
#
_entry.id   a60ae356223097368aa04ba370825dad
#
_cell.length_a   1.000
_cell.length_b   1.000
_cell.length_c   1.000
_cell.angle_alpha   90.00
_cell.angle_beta   90.00
_cell.angle_gamma   90.00
#
_symmetry.space_group_name_H-M   'P 1'
#
loop_
_entity.id
_entity.type
_entity.pdbx_description
1 polymer ?
#
loop_
_entity_poly.entity_id
_entity_poly.type
_entity_poly.pdbx_seq_one_letter_code
_entity_poly.pdbx_strand_id
1 'polypeptide(L)'
;MGPRLGGLLTKDLGELRRVFLSPGPIFDPEDRSEDYWGWTESFYAAGFRSGDLVQNTFSYHMAPAGLMFEEPLRQLNCAVVPAGTDNTENQLDIMKKLRVTGYVGTPSFLMHLAQRGEERGLNLRKDLYLEVAFVTGEKFSEKMRSNLEKKFDLLMRQGYGTADVGCIGYECFHKNGLHIANRSYVEICHPDTGIPLKDGEVGEIVVTVFNKTYLLIRLATGDLSYIDRAPCPCGRTSPRLGNIVGRVDTTARIKGMFVYPHQVEQVISVFEEIKRWQIEVTNPGGIDEMRLLIEASSFKREEELLHMWSSGCRGVPASACRPAPGRPA
;
A
#
# COMPACT_ATOMS: atom_id res chain seq x y z
N MET A 1 -29.86 -19.89 2.55
CA MET A 1 -28.51 -19.51 2.04
C MET A 1 -28.66 -18.18 1.30
N GLY A 2 -27.81 -17.21 1.57
CA GLY A 2 -27.79 -15.95 0.82
C GLY A 2 -27.30 -16.13 -0.63
N PRO A 3 -27.43 -15.09 -1.47
CA PRO A 3 -26.96 -15.15 -2.85
C PRO A 3 -25.46 -15.40 -2.91
N ARG A 4 -25.00 -16.18 -3.89
CA ARG A 4 -23.56 -16.42 -4.12
C ARG A 4 -22.86 -15.10 -4.41
N LEU A 5 -21.63 -14.94 -3.91
CA LEU A 5 -20.80 -13.73 -4.11
C LEU A 5 -21.54 -12.42 -3.71
N GLY A 6 -22.33 -12.49 -2.62
CA GLY A 6 -23.03 -11.33 -2.07
C GLY A 6 -24.15 -10.74 -2.94
N GLY A 7 -24.49 -11.37 -4.07
CA GLY A 7 -25.49 -10.85 -5.01
C GLY A 7 -25.01 -9.71 -5.90
N LEU A 8 -23.70 -9.42 -5.90
CA LEU A 8 -23.08 -8.33 -6.71
C LEU A 8 -22.63 -8.80 -8.09
N LEU A 9 -22.70 -10.12 -8.34
CA LEU A 9 -22.33 -10.70 -9.62
C LEU A 9 -23.44 -10.49 -10.66
N THR A 10 -23.08 -10.01 -11.83
CA THR A 10 -23.99 -9.75 -12.96
C THR A 10 -23.96 -10.83 -14.03
N LYS A 11 -23.03 -11.76 -13.93
CA LYS A 11 -22.80 -12.86 -14.88
C LYS A 11 -23.08 -14.20 -14.24
N ASP A 12 -23.34 -15.21 -15.08
CA ASP A 12 -23.39 -16.58 -14.62
C ASP A 12 -22.02 -17.12 -14.24
N LEU A 13 -21.96 -18.07 -13.30
CA LEU A 13 -20.70 -18.64 -12.84
C LEU A 13 -19.87 -19.28 -13.96
N GLY A 14 -20.51 -19.81 -15.01
CA GLY A 14 -19.84 -20.39 -16.17
C GLY A 14 -19.12 -19.36 -17.05
N GLU A 15 -19.43 -18.08 -16.91
CA GLU A 15 -18.76 -16.98 -17.61
C GLU A 15 -17.52 -16.47 -16.88
N LEU A 16 -17.36 -16.86 -15.63
CA LEU A 16 -16.17 -16.51 -14.85
C LEU A 16 -14.96 -17.33 -15.32
N ARG A 17 -13.77 -16.74 -15.20
CA ARG A 17 -12.51 -17.44 -15.39
C ARG A 17 -12.10 -18.15 -14.10
N ARG A 18 -12.21 -17.47 -12.96
CA ARG A 18 -11.83 -17.95 -11.61
C ARG A 18 -12.68 -17.30 -10.53
N VAL A 19 -12.63 -17.87 -9.34
CA VAL A 19 -13.09 -17.26 -8.10
C VAL A 19 -11.96 -17.42 -7.09
N PHE A 20 -11.52 -16.33 -6.52
CA PHE A 20 -10.44 -16.30 -5.51
C PHE A 20 -11.02 -16.15 -4.11
N LEU A 21 -10.18 -16.36 -3.12
CA LEU A 21 -10.45 -16.11 -1.71
C LEU A 21 -9.37 -15.17 -1.16
N SER A 22 -9.75 -13.93 -0.90
CA SER A 22 -8.87 -12.96 -0.25
C SER A 22 -9.08 -12.95 1.28
N PRO A 23 -8.14 -12.36 2.05
CA PRO A 23 -8.30 -12.23 3.49
C PRO A 23 -9.60 -11.52 3.87
N GLY A 24 -10.32 -12.07 4.88
CA GLY A 24 -11.55 -11.48 5.36
C GLY A 24 -12.83 -12.26 5.26
N PRO A 25 -12.94 -13.48 4.97
CA PRO A 25 -12.92 -14.32 3.79
C PRO A 25 -13.85 -13.80 2.68
N ILE A 26 -13.29 -13.03 1.77
CA ILE A 26 -14.00 -12.40 0.64
C ILE A 26 -13.76 -13.23 -0.62
N PHE A 27 -14.82 -13.47 -1.40
CA PHE A 27 -14.70 -14.15 -2.68
C PHE A 27 -14.64 -13.15 -3.82
N ASP A 28 -13.53 -13.14 -4.56
CA ASP A 28 -13.27 -12.23 -5.66
C ASP A 28 -13.44 -12.95 -7.00
N PRO A 29 -14.48 -12.61 -7.78
CA PRO A 29 -14.69 -13.19 -9.10
C PRO A 29 -13.76 -12.54 -10.14
N GLU A 30 -13.25 -13.35 -11.05
CA GLU A 30 -12.54 -12.92 -12.25
C GLU A 30 -13.30 -13.35 -13.49
N ASP A 31 -13.60 -12.43 -14.39
CA ASP A 31 -14.15 -12.80 -15.69
C ASP A 31 -13.06 -13.07 -16.75
N ARG A 32 -13.46 -13.22 -18.00
CA ARG A 32 -12.57 -13.56 -19.12
C ARG A 32 -11.99 -12.33 -19.84
N SER A 33 -12.28 -11.12 -19.36
CA SER A 33 -11.72 -9.91 -19.95
C SER A 33 -10.21 -9.83 -19.68
N GLU A 34 -9.50 -9.24 -20.62
CA GLU A 34 -8.09 -8.94 -20.47
C GLU A 34 -7.91 -7.84 -19.42
N ASP A 35 -6.81 -7.93 -18.65
CA ASP A 35 -6.49 -7.00 -17.57
C ASP A 35 -7.70 -6.68 -16.66
N TYR A 36 -8.37 -7.74 -16.22
CA TYR A 36 -9.59 -7.63 -15.41
C TYR A 36 -9.46 -6.67 -14.22
N TRP A 37 -8.29 -6.61 -13.61
CA TRP A 37 -7.98 -5.72 -12.48
C TRP A 37 -7.32 -4.39 -12.86
N GLY A 38 -7.00 -4.14 -14.15
CA GLY A 38 -6.57 -2.86 -14.68
C GLY A 38 -5.17 -2.40 -14.25
N TRP A 39 -4.20 -3.30 -14.19
CA TRP A 39 -2.83 -2.97 -13.80
C TRP A 39 -1.88 -2.70 -14.96
N THR A 40 -2.28 -2.93 -16.21
CA THR A 40 -1.41 -2.73 -17.39
C THR A 40 -0.88 -1.30 -17.49
N GLU A 41 -1.76 -0.30 -17.29
CA GLU A 41 -1.38 1.12 -17.30
C GLU A 41 -0.34 1.43 -16.21
N SER A 42 -0.49 0.84 -15.03
CA SER A 42 0.41 1.07 -13.90
C SER A 42 1.80 0.51 -14.14
N PHE A 43 1.90 -0.70 -14.69
CA PHE A 43 3.18 -1.31 -15.02
C PHE A 43 3.90 -0.59 -16.15
N TYR A 44 3.15 -0.16 -17.20
CA TYR A 44 3.72 0.69 -18.23
C TYR A 44 4.26 2.00 -17.67
N ALA A 45 3.53 2.64 -16.75
CA ALA A 45 3.95 3.86 -16.07
C ALA A 45 5.14 3.65 -15.14
N ALA A 46 5.27 2.46 -14.56
CA ALA A 46 6.41 2.08 -13.71
C ALA A 46 7.70 1.88 -14.49
N GLY A 47 7.60 1.57 -15.79
CA GLY A 47 8.77 1.41 -16.65
C GLY A 47 8.91 0.02 -17.29
N PHE A 48 8.02 -0.94 -17.01
CA PHE A 48 8.06 -2.27 -17.67
C PHE A 48 7.82 -2.15 -19.17
N ARG A 49 8.57 -2.91 -19.94
CA ARG A 49 8.53 -2.89 -21.42
C ARG A 49 8.61 -4.31 -21.98
N SER A 50 8.26 -4.41 -23.25
CA SER A 50 8.41 -5.64 -24.03
C SER A 50 9.85 -6.15 -23.98
N GLY A 51 9.99 -7.44 -23.65
CA GLY A 51 11.28 -8.10 -23.50
C GLY A 51 11.79 -8.18 -22.05
N ASP A 52 11.15 -7.50 -21.09
CA ASP A 52 11.48 -7.69 -19.69
C ASP A 52 11.17 -9.11 -19.24
N LEU A 53 12.06 -9.64 -18.39
CA LEU A 53 11.81 -10.85 -17.61
C LEU A 53 11.51 -10.44 -16.17
N VAL A 54 10.28 -10.67 -15.73
CA VAL A 54 9.77 -10.14 -14.46
C VAL A 54 9.55 -11.27 -13.48
N GLN A 55 10.16 -11.19 -12.30
CA GLN A 55 9.87 -12.10 -11.20
C GLN A 55 8.70 -11.57 -10.38
N ASN A 56 7.57 -12.27 -10.43
CA ASN A 56 6.38 -11.98 -9.64
C ASN A 56 6.40 -12.84 -8.36
N THR A 57 6.48 -12.18 -7.22
CA THR A 57 6.62 -12.81 -5.90
C THR A 57 5.32 -12.86 -5.10
N PHE A 58 4.20 -12.44 -5.69
CA PHE A 58 2.89 -12.61 -5.08
C PHE A 58 2.40 -14.05 -5.20
N SER A 59 1.62 -14.49 -4.22
CA SER A 59 1.05 -15.84 -4.19
C SER A 59 0.16 -16.13 -5.38
N TYR A 60 0.31 -17.30 -5.99
CA TYR A 60 -0.53 -17.86 -7.03
C TYR A 60 -1.59 -18.83 -6.49
N HIS A 61 -1.70 -18.93 -5.16
CA HIS A 61 -2.57 -19.88 -4.49
C HIS A 61 -3.70 -19.15 -3.77
N MET A 62 -4.94 -19.46 -4.13
CA MET A 62 -6.19 -18.92 -3.57
C MET A 62 -6.41 -17.41 -3.72
N ALA A 63 -5.42 -16.57 -3.36
CA ALA A 63 -5.49 -15.12 -3.49
C ALA A 63 -5.24 -14.67 -4.95
N PRO A 64 -5.86 -13.57 -5.41
CA PRO A 64 -5.75 -13.16 -6.81
C PRO A 64 -4.39 -12.59 -7.21
N ALA A 65 -3.61 -12.07 -6.26
CA ALA A 65 -2.47 -11.17 -6.51
C ALA A 65 -1.43 -11.71 -7.52
N GLY A 66 -1.07 -12.99 -7.47
CA GLY A 66 -0.12 -13.58 -8.43
C GLY A 66 -0.61 -13.45 -9.87
N LEU A 67 -1.83 -13.94 -10.13
CA LEU A 67 -2.44 -13.89 -11.47
C LEU A 67 -2.88 -12.47 -11.86
N MET A 68 -3.34 -11.68 -10.88
CA MET A 68 -3.71 -10.27 -11.05
C MET A 68 -2.56 -9.43 -11.63
N PHE A 69 -1.32 -9.69 -11.23
CA PHE A 69 -0.15 -8.96 -11.71
C PHE A 69 0.55 -9.64 -12.90
N GLU A 70 0.37 -10.95 -13.09
CA GLU A 70 0.93 -11.65 -14.24
C GLU A 70 0.25 -11.23 -15.56
N GLU A 71 -1.07 -11.20 -15.61
CA GLU A 71 -1.83 -10.90 -16.83
C GLU A 71 -1.41 -9.56 -17.47
N PRO A 72 -1.39 -8.42 -16.75
CA PRO A 72 -0.97 -7.13 -17.31
C PRO A 72 0.50 -7.11 -17.74
N LEU A 73 1.40 -7.81 -17.08
CA LEU A 73 2.79 -7.93 -17.53
C LEU A 73 2.88 -8.66 -18.88
N ARG A 74 2.11 -9.73 -19.05
CA ARG A 74 2.04 -10.46 -20.32
C ARG A 74 1.46 -9.60 -21.43
N GLN A 75 0.50 -8.73 -21.14
CA GLN A 75 -0.03 -7.77 -22.12
C GLN A 75 1.03 -6.74 -22.57
N LEU A 76 1.99 -6.43 -21.72
CA LEU A 76 3.15 -5.60 -22.07
C LEU A 76 4.25 -6.39 -22.80
N ASN A 77 3.99 -7.66 -23.13
CA ASN A 77 4.96 -8.59 -23.70
C ASN A 77 6.20 -8.82 -22.83
N CYS A 78 6.02 -8.79 -21.52
CA CYS A 78 7.02 -9.26 -20.56
C CYS A 78 6.90 -10.78 -20.41
N ALA A 79 8.02 -11.45 -20.21
CA ALA A 79 8.02 -12.83 -19.71
C ALA A 79 7.94 -12.79 -18.17
N VAL A 80 7.17 -13.72 -17.58
CA VAL A 80 6.97 -13.74 -16.13
C VAL A 80 7.53 -15.02 -15.51
N VAL A 81 8.32 -14.88 -14.48
CA VAL A 81 8.68 -15.96 -13.56
C VAL A 81 7.65 -15.96 -12.42
N PRO A 82 6.76 -16.97 -12.37
CA PRO A 82 5.71 -17.03 -11.35
C PRO A 82 6.28 -17.60 -10.04
N ALA A 83 7.19 -16.85 -9.43
CA ALA A 83 7.95 -17.28 -8.26
C ALA A 83 7.10 -17.44 -7.00
N GLY A 84 6.06 -16.63 -6.87
CA GLY A 84 5.15 -16.72 -5.73
C GLY A 84 5.88 -16.50 -4.39
N THR A 85 5.47 -17.26 -3.39
CA THR A 85 6.04 -17.22 -2.02
C THR A 85 7.11 -18.30 -1.80
N ASP A 86 7.83 -18.68 -2.85
CA ASP A 86 8.87 -19.71 -2.77
C ASP A 86 10.06 -19.26 -1.90
N ASN A 87 10.92 -20.22 -1.61
CA ASN A 87 12.14 -20.06 -0.82
C ASN A 87 13.03 -18.92 -1.36
N THR A 88 13.48 -18.08 -0.47
CA THR A 88 14.30 -16.89 -0.77
C THR A 88 15.59 -17.24 -1.54
N GLU A 89 16.22 -18.38 -1.23
CA GLU A 89 17.43 -18.83 -1.90
C GLU A 89 17.18 -19.16 -3.37
N ASN A 90 16.11 -19.90 -3.65
CA ASN A 90 15.68 -20.19 -5.02
C ASN A 90 15.35 -18.90 -5.79
N GLN A 91 14.70 -17.95 -5.14
CA GLN A 91 14.35 -16.67 -5.72
C GLN A 91 15.59 -15.89 -6.18
N LEU A 92 16.63 -15.81 -5.34
CA LEU A 92 17.90 -15.17 -5.67
C LEU A 92 18.64 -15.91 -6.79
N ASP A 93 18.63 -17.25 -6.77
CA ASP A 93 19.25 -18.06 -7.80
C ASP A 93 18.58 -17.88 -9.17
N ILE A 94 17.26 -17.79 -9.20
CA ILE A 94 16.46 -17.50 -10.40
C ILE A 94 16.82 -16.11 -10.93
N MET A 95 16.79 -15.08 -10.07
CA MET A 95 17.15 -13.71 -10.45
C MET A 95 18.53 -13.66 -11.13
N LYS A 96 19.52 -14.31 -10.55
CA LYS A 96 20.88 -14.34 -11.08
C LYS A 96 21.00 -15.14 -12.37
N LYS A 97 20.51 -16.39 -12.38
CA LYS A 97 20.66 -17.32 -13.50
C LYS A 97 19.91 -16.89 -14.75
N LEU A 98 18.70 -16.38 -14.57
CA LEU A 98 17.84 -15.92 -15.67
C LEU A 98 18.04 -14.44 -16.02
N ARG A 99 18.87 -13.70 -15.26
CA ARG A 99 19.08 -12.26 -15.45
C ARG A 99 17.76 -11.49 -15.44
N VAL A 100 16.97 -11.71 -14.40
CA VAL A 100 15.66 -11.06 -14.22
C VAL A 100 15.83 -9.55 -14.21
N THR A 101 15.07 -8.83 -15.07
CA THR A 101 15.14 -7.34 -15.19
C THR A 101 14.08 -6.64 -14.37
N GLY A 102 12.95 -7.31 -14.09
CA GLY A 102 11.82 -6.73 -13.37
C GLY A 102 11.43 -7.48 -12.11
N TYR A 103 10.96 -6.75 -11.12
CA TYR A 103 10.42 -7.29 -9.86
C TYR A 103 9.01 -6.79 -9.61
N VAL A 104 8.11 -7.71 -9.23
CA VAL A 104 6.76 -7.38 -8.71
C VAL A 104 6.54 -8.10 -7.40
N GLY A 105 6.24 -7.35 -6.34
CA GLY A 105 6.09 -7.92 -5.01
C GLY A 105 5.88 -6.88 -3.92
N THR A 106 6.04 -7.29 -2.65
CA THR A 106 6.04 -6.34 -1.53
C THR A 106 7.42 -5.71 -1.35
N PRO A 107 7.51 -4.46 -0.90
CA PRO A 107 8.81 -3.81 -0.65
C PRO A 107 9.60 -4.50 0.48
N SER A 108 8.92 -5.02 1.50
CA SER A 108 9.58 -5.77 2.59
C SER A 108 10.24 -7.06 2.08
N PHE A 109 9.60 -7.77 1.15
CA PHE A 109 10.19 -8.99 0.60
C PHE A 109 11.40 -8.68 -0.30
N LEU A 110 11.35 -7.61 -1.10
CA LEU A 110 12.54 -7.18 -1.85
C LEU A 110 13.70 -6.78 -0.91
N MET A 111 13.40 -6.13 0.22
CA MET A 111 14.40 -5.83 1.25
C MET A 111 14.99 -7.12 1.85
N HIS A 112 14.15 -8.12 2.10
CA HIS A 112 14.62 -9.42 2.59
C HIS A 112 15.52 -10.14 1.56
N LEU A 113 15.15 -10.12 0.28
CA LEU A 113 15.99 -10.61 -0.80
C LEU A 113 17.34 -9.87 -0.86
N ALA A 114 17.32 -8.54 -0.69
CA ALA A 114 18.56 -7.75 -0.64
C ALA A 114 19.48 -8.21 0.49
N GLN A 115 18.94 -8.31 1.69
CA GLN A 115 19.69 -8.74 2.88
C GLN A 115 20.28 -10.15 2.67
N ARG A 116 19.47 -11.11 2.23
CA ARG A 116 19.93 -12.49 2.00
C ARG A 116 20.96 -12.57 0.89
N GLY A 117 20.82 -11.76 -0.17
CA GLY A 117 21.82 -11.66 -1.23
C GLY A 117 23.16 -11.16 -0.71
N GLU A 118 23.16 -10.12 0.11
CA GLU A 118 24.36 -9.56 0.75
C GLU A 118 25.02 -10.58 1.71
N GLU A 119 24.24 -11.31 2.52
CA GLU A 119 24.73 -12.40 3.39
C GLU A 119 25.40 -13.53 2.59
N ARG A 120 24.97 -13.78 1.35
CA ARG A 120 25.59 -14.73 0.42
C ARG A 120 26.82 -14.15 -0.31
N GLY A 121 27.20 -12.91 -0.03
CA GLY A 121 28.31 -12.22 -0.69
C GLY A 121 28.01 -11.74 -2.10
N LEU A 122 26.74 -11.66 -2.51
CA LEU A 122 26.36 -11.13 -3.80
C LEU A 122 26.52 -9.59 -3.83
N ASN A 123 27.05 -9.08 -4.92
CA ASN A 123 26.95 -7.67 -5.25
C ASN A 123 25.62 -7.44 -5.99
N LEU A 124 24.60 -6.88 -5.29
CA LEU A 124 23.25 -6.78 -5.82
C LEU A 124 23.14 -6.03 -7.16
N ARG A 125 24.03 -5.04 -7.41
CA ARG A 125 24.08 -4.28 -8.68
C ARG A 125 24.73 -5.00 -9.84
N LYS A 126 25.68 -5.89 -9.53
CA LYS A 126 26.50 -6.57 -10.55
C LYS A 126 26.03 -8.00 -10.82
N ASP A 127 25.56 -8.68 -9.78
CA ASP A 127 25.16 -10.08 -9.84
C ASP A 127 23.67 -10.26 -10.13
N LEU A 128 22.85 -9.24 -9.82
CA LEU A 128 21.40 -9.19 -10.12
C LEU A 128 21.16 -8.07 -11.14
N TYR A 129 20.28 -8.34 -12.09
CA TYR A 129 20.07 -7.48 -13.27
C TYR A 129 18.79 -6.67 -13.19
N LEU A 130 18.27 -6.42 -11.97
CA LEU A 130 17.02 -5.67 -11.78
C LEU A 130 17.19 -4.22 -12.22
N GLU A 131 16.30 -3.78 -13.10
CA GLU A 131 16.23 -2.41 -13.63
C GLU A 131 14.97 -1.69 -13.15
N VAL A 132 13.88 -2.44 -12.95
CA VAL A 132 12.58 -1.90 -12.55
C VAL A 132 11.92 -2.77 -11.48
N ALA A 133 11.29 -2.12 -10.50
CA ALA A 133 10.46 -2.78 -9.51
C ALA A 133 9.14 -2.06 -9.31
N PHE A 134 8.06 -2.85 -9.24
CA PHE A 134 6.74 -2.38 -8.84
C PHE A 134 6.34 -3.02 -7.54
N VAL A 135 6.00 -2.21 -6.54
CA VAL A 135 5.68 -2.68 -5.21
C VAL A 135 4.28 -2.24 -4.78
N THR A 136 3.61 -3.11 -4.04
CA THR A 136 2.27 -2.86 -3.49
C THR A 136 1.98 -3.79 -2.32
N GLY A 137 0.79 -3.66 -1.71
CA GLY A 137 0.29 -4.55 -0.67
C GLY A 137 0.71 -4.19 0.75
N GLU A 138 1.60 -3.23 0.93
CA GLU A 138 2.00 -2.72 2.24
C GLU A 138 2.50 -1.27 2.16
N LYS A 139 2.66 -0.65 3.33
CA LYS A 139 3.20 0.71 3.43
C LYS A 139 4.62 0.79 2.88
N PHE A 140 4.87 1.75 2.01
CA PHE A 140 6.16 1.97 1.38
C PHE A 140 6.69 3.38 1.68
N SER A 141 7.74 3.47 2.51
CA SER A 141 8.33 4.74 2.90
C SER A 141 9.43 5.19 1.93
N GLU A 142 9.64 6.51 1.81
CA GLU A 142 10.73 7.06 0.99
C GLU A 142 12.13 6.63 1.48
N LYS A 143 12.29 6.39 2.79
CA LYS A 143 13.53 5.82 3.35
C LYS A 143 13.80 4.42 2.81
N MET A 144 12.76 3.57 2.79
CA MET A 144 12.87 2.21 2.23
C MET A 144 13.11 2.24 0.73
N ARG A 145 12.40 3.11 -0.01
CA ARG A 145 12.61 3.35 -1.45
C ARG A 145 14.07 3.69 -1.75
N SER A 146 14.57 4.76 -1.11
CA SER A 146 15.95 5.23 -1.33
C SER A 146 17.00 4.17 -1.01
N ASN A 147 16.76 3.35 0.01
CA ASN A 147 17.66 2.26 0.35
C ASN A 147 17.66 1.19 -0.75
N LEU A 148 16.50 0.71 -1.20
CA LEU A 148 16.37 -0.32 -2.23
C LEU A 148 16.87 0.16 -3.60
N GLU A 149 16.48 1.38 -4.03
CA GLU A 149 16.98 1.98 -5.27
C GLU A 149 18.51 2.08 -5.27
N LYS A 150 19.13 2.44 -4.12
CA LYS A 150 20.61 2.47 -3.99
C LYS A 150 21.23 1.08 -4.00
N LYS A 151 20.61 0.08 -3.35
CA LYS A 151 21.16 -1.28 -3.25
C LYS A 151 21.21 -1.98 -4.61
N PHE A 152 20.16 -1.87 -5.39
CA PHE A 152 20.02 -2.57 -6.68
C PHE A 152 20.36 -1.72 -7.90
N ASP A 153 20.35 -0.38 -7.77
CA ASP A 153 20.46 0.57 -8.88
C ASP A 153 19.30 0.47 -9.87
N LEU A 154 18.09 0.42 -9.34
CA LEU A 154 16.86 0.21 -10.10
C LEU A 154 15.86 1.36 -9.91
N LEU A 155 14.84 1.39 -10.77
CA LEU A 155 13.69 2.29 -10.64
C LEU A 155 12.58 1.62 -9.85
N MET A 156 12.14 2.23 -8.75
CA MET A 156 10.98 1.74 -7.97
C MET A 156 9.76 2.61 -8.14
N ARG A 157 8.61 1.95 -8.31
CA ARG A 157 7.29 2.56 -8.31
C ARG A 157 6.35 1.74 -7.45
N GLN A 158 5.32 2.40 -6.93
CA GLN A 158 4.29 1.72 -6.17
C GLN A 158 2.92 1.89 -6.82
N GLY A 159 2.02 0.96 -6.49
CA GLY A 159 0.61 1.07 -6.79
C GLY A 159 -0.23 0.83 -5.54
N TYR A 160 -1.46 1.28 -5.63
CA TYR A 160 -2.48 1.07 -4.61
C TYR A 160 -3.70 0.42 -5.24
N GLY A 161 -4.23 -0.59 -4.58
CA GLY A 161 -5.41 -1.31 -4.99
C GLY A 161 -5.78 -2.40 -3.99
N THR A 162 -6.93 -3.04 -4.22
CA THR A 162 -7.44 -4.12 -3.39
C THR A 162 -7.70 -5.36 -4.23
N ALA A 163 -7.93 -6.51 -3.60
CA ALA A 163 -8.16 -7.77 -4.29
C ALA A 163 -9.46 -7.75 -5.10
N ASP A 164 -10.49 -7.10 -4.59
CA ASP A 164 -11.82 -7.00 -5.19
C ASP A 164 -11.92 -5.89 -6.25
N VAL A 165 -11.27 -4.73 -6.01
CA VAL A 165 -11.29 -3.58 -6.93
C VAL A 165 -10.24 -3.71 -8.03
N GLY A 166 -9.05 -4.19 -7.71
CA GLY A 166 -7.88 -4.10 -8.58
C GLY A 166 -7.15 -2.76 -8.42
N CYS A 167 -6.60 -2.24 -9.52
CA CYS A 167 -5.85 -0.98 -9.51
C CYS A 167 -6.75 0.23 -9.23
N ILE A 168 -6.44 0.95 -8.16
CA ILE A 168 -7.08 2.22 -7.81
C ILE A 168 -6.16 3.40 -8.18
N GLY A 169 -4.87 3.24 -7.94
CA GLY A 169 -3.91 4.29 -8.25
C GLY A 169 -2.47 3.77 -8.39
N TYR A 170 -1.64 4.51 -9.12
CA TYR A 170 -0.26 4.13 -9.40
C TYR A 170 0.66 5.34 -9.54
N GLU A 171 1.91 5.17 -9.21
CA GLU A 171 2.94 6.19 -9.42
C GLU A 171 3.39 6.26 -10.88
N CYS A 172 3.67 7.49 -11.32
CA CYS A 172 4.50 7.75 -12.49
C CYS A 172 5.95 8.01 -12.08
N PHE A 173 6.81 8.34 -13.04
CA PHE A 173 8.24 8.61 -12.76
C PHE A 173 8.51 9.85 -11.89
N HIS A 174 7.53 10.75 -11.70
CA HIS A 174 7.67 11.90 -10.79
C HIS A 174 7.46 11.56 -9.31
N LYS A 175 6.84 10.42 -8.99
CA LYS A 175 6.64 9.93 -7.61
C LYS A 175 5.90 10.91 -6.67
N ASN A 176 5.06 11.76 -7.20
CA ASN A 176 4.33 12.79 -6.45
C ASN A 176 2.83 12.45 -6.26
N GLY A 177 2.57 11.29 -5.70
CA GLY A 177 1.23 10.72 -5.51
C GLY A 177 0.89 9.65 -6.55
N LEU A 178 -0.31 9.07 -6.41
CA LEU A 178 -0.79 7.95 -7.20
C LEU A 178 -1.85 8.43 -8.19
N HIS A 179 -1.56 8.41 -9.48
CA HIS A 179 -2.54 8.69 -10.52
C HIS A 179 -3.73 7.74 -10.38
N ILE A 180 -4.95 8.29 -10.29
CA ILE A 180 -6.17 7.47 -10.25
C ILE A 180 -6.31 6.74 -11.58
N ALA A 181 -6.48 5.41 -11.50
CA ALA A 181 -6.62 4.54 -12.66
C ALA A 181 -7.91 4.84 -13.43
N ASN A 182 -7.84 4.83 -14.76
CA ASN A 182 -8.96 5.20 -15.64
C ASN A 182 -10.22 4.34 -15.48
N ARG A 183 -10.09 3.16 -14.91
CA ARG A 183 -11.20 2.23 -14.66
C ARG A 183 -12.03 2.57 -13.42
N SER A 184 -11.57 3.50 -12.57
CA SER A 184 -12.13 3.77 -11.26
C SER A 184 -12.56 5.22 -11.12
N TYR A 185 -13.69 5.43 -10.47
CA TYR A 185 -14.08 6.72 -9.92
C TYR A 185 -13.81 6.71 -8.43
N VAL A 186 -13.01 7.65 -7.95
CA VAL A 186 -12.56 7.71 -6.57
C VAL A 186 -13.07 8.99 -5.92
N GLU A 187 -13.68 8.82 -4.76
CA GLU A 187 -14.11 9.87 -3.85
C GLU A 187 -13.30 9.79 -2.55
N ILE A 188 -13.05 10.92 -1.93
CA ILE A 188 -12.57 10.97 -0.54
C ILE A 188 -13.74 11.39 0.31
N CYS A 189 -14.14 10.53 1.25
CA CYS A 189 -15.34 10.71 2.04
C CYS A 189 -15.03 10.78 3.53
N HIS A 190 -15.91 11.47 4.26
CA HIS A 190 -15.87 11.44 5.72
C HIS A 190 -16.19 10.01 6.21
N PRO A 191 -15.35 9.38 7.04
CA PRO A 191 -15.48 7.96 7.38
C PRO A 191 -16.82 7.57 8.01
N ASP A 192 -17.42 8.46 8.81
CA ASP A 192 -18.68 8.15 9.51
C ASP A 192 -19.93 8.43 8.68
N THR A 193 -19.89 9.44 7.82
CA THR A 193 -21.09 9.91 7.11
C THR A 193 -21.12 9.50 5.65
N GLY A 194 -19.96 9.09 5.09
CA GLY A 194 -19.81 8.78 3.67
C GLY A 194 -20.00 9.98 2.75
N ILE A 195 -20.07 11.21 3.30
CA ILE A 195 -20.21 12.45 2.52
C ILE A 195 -18.87 12.80 1.90
N PRO A 196 -18.81 13.09 0.58
CA PRO A 196 -17.58 13.51 -0.07
C PRO A 196 -16.99 14.78 0.54
N LEU A 197 -15.68 14.78 0.71
CA LEU A 197 -14.87 15.89 1.21
C LEU A 197 -14.30 16.70 0.05
N LYS A 198 -13.79 17.90 0.36
CA LYS A 198 -13.11 18.76 -0.62
C LYS A 198 -11.72 18.20 -0.96
N ASP A 199 -11.23 18.56 -2.13
CA ASP A 199 -9.86 18.23 -2.55
C ASP A 199 -8.85 18.73 -1.51
N GLY A 200 -7.85 17.88 -1.21
CA GLY A 200 -6.83 18.14 -0.20
C GLY A 200 -7.24 17.77 1.25
N GLU A 201 -8.52 17.56 1.54
CA GLU A 201 -8.96 17.06 2.84
C GLU A 201 -8.73 15.55 2.93
N VAL A 202 -8.26 15.10 4.11
CA VAL A 202 -8.02 13.66 4.37
C VAL A 202 -9.32 12.98 4.78
N GLY A 203 -9.64 11.88 4.10
CA GLY A 203 -10.80 11.05 4.39
C GLY A 203 -10.63 9.63 3.85
N GLU A 204 -11.67 8.84 3.96
CA GLU A 204 -11.71 7.46 3.48
C GLU A 204 -11.79 7.41 1.96
N ILE A 205 -10.98 6.54 1.36
CA ILE A 205 -11.02 6.27 -0.07
C ILE A 205 -12.25 5.43 -0.36
N VAL A 206 -13.16 5.97 -1.15
CA VAL A 206 -14.38 5.29 -1.63
C VAL A 206 -14.30 5.14 -3.13
N VAL A 207 -14.48 3.91 -3.63
CA VAL A 207 -14.23 3.56 -5.03
C VAL A 207 -15.47 3.00 -5.69
N THR A 208 -15.77 3.50 -6.89
CA THR A 208 -16.69 2.88 -7.84
C THR A 208 -15.89 2.35 -9.02
N VAL A 209 -16.01 1.07 -9.32
CA VAL A 209 -15.30 0.42 -10.42
C VAL A 209 -16.21 0.30 -11.63
N PHE A 210 -15.73 0.69 -12.81
CA PHE A 210 -16.44 0.46 -14.07
C PHE A 210 -16.23 -0.98 -14.55
N ASN A 211 -16.72 -1.92 -13.74
CA ASN A 211 -16.65 -3.36 -13.99
C ASN A 211 -18.05 -3.90 -14.29
N LYS A 212 -18.18 -4.70 -15.35
CA LYS A 212 -19.46 -5.26 -15.80
C LYS A 212 -19.80 -6.61 -15.14
N THR A 213 -18.88 -7.17 -14.35
CA THR A 213 -19.01 -8.53 -13.79
C THR A 213 -19.30 -8.50 -12.31
N TYR A 214 -18.61 -7.64 -11.57
CA TYR A 214 -18.74 -7.51 -10.12
C TYR A 214 -18.99 -6.04 -9.79
N LEU A 215 -20.22 -5.72 -9.43
CA LEU A 215 -20.67 -4.33 -9.27
C LEU A 215 -20.25 -3.80 -7.90
N LEU A 216 -19.12 -3.10 -7.85
CA LEU A 216 -18.64 -2.41 -6.67
C LEU A 216 -18.89 -0.91 -6.85
N ILE A 217 -19.99 -0.43 -6.25
CA ILE A 217 -20.41 0.97 -6.29
C ILE A 217 -20.18 1.57 -4.91
N ARG A 218 -19.35 2.63 -4.85
CA ARG A 218 -18.99 3.33 -3.61
C ARG A 218 -18.48 2.39 -2.51
N LEU A 219 -17.57 1.48 -2.87
CA LEU A 219 -16.90 0.61 -1.91
C LEU A 219 -15.95 1.45 -1.04
N ALA A 220 -16.19 1.45 0.26
CA ALA A 220 -15.29 2.02 1.26
C ALA A 220 -14.11 1.07 1.48
N THR A 221 -12.88 1.53 1.24
CA THR A 221 -11.68 0.68 1.32
C THR A 221 -11.15 0.52 2.74
N GLY A 222 -11.56 1.39 3.64
CA GLY A 222 -10.99 1.51 4.98
C GLY A 222 -9.66 2.26 5.01
N ASP A 223 -9.08 2.63 3.87
CA ASP A 223 -7.82 3.36 3.79
C ASP A 223 -8.07 4.86 3.64
N LEU A 224 -7.15 5.67 4.19
CA LEU A 224 -7.27 7.13 4.25
C LEU A 224 -6.27 7.79 3.32
N SER A 225 -6.75 8.78 2.54
CA SER A 225 -5.92 9.60 1.66
C SER A 225 -6.61 10.94 1.37
N TYR A 226 -6.10 11.70 0.42
CA TYR A 226 -6.70 12.92 -0.13
C TYR A 226 -6.51 12.96 -1.64
N ILE A 227 -7.28 13.80 -2.34
CA ILE A 227 -7.14 14.02 -3.79
C ILE A 227 -6.33 15.29 -4.04
N ASP A 228 -5.32 15.18 -4.93
CA ASP A 228 -4.56 16.28 -5.51
C ASP A 228 -4.88 16.39 -6.99
N ARG A 229 -5.42 17.55 -7.40
CA ARG A 229 -5.75 17.86 -8.81
C ARG A 229 -4.71 18.73 -9.51
N ALA A 230 -3.60 19.06 -8.84
CA ALA A 230 -2.54 19.81 -9.50
C ALA A 230 -2.01 19.04 -10.72
N PRO A 231 -1.72 19.71 -11.84
CA PRO A 231 -1.17 19.04 -13.03
C PRO A 231 0.12 18.28 -12.70
N CYS A 232 0.22 17.05 -13.20
CA CYS A 232 1.45 16.29 -13.09
C CYS A 232 2.37 16.57 -14.30
N PRO A 233 3.65 16.84 -14.10
CA PRO A 233 4.60 17.06 -15.20
C PRO A 233 4.75 15.87 -16.16
N CYS A 234 4.27 14.67 -15.78
CA CYS A 234 4.25 13.50 -16.67
C CYS A 234 3.25 13.60 -17.82
N GLY A 235 2.37 14.62 -17.83
CA GLY A 235 1.36 14.84 -18.86
C GLY A 235 0.05 14.06 -18.68
N ARG A 236 -0.07 13.18 -17.67
CA ARG A 236 -1.34 12.52 -17.34
C ARG A 236 -2.31 13.52 -16.73
N THR A 237 -3.57 13.43 -17.14
CA THR A 237 -4.64 14.36 -16.74
C THR A 237 -5.45 13.84 -15.55
N SER A 238 -5.32 12.55 -15.17
CA SER A 238 -6.01 12.01 -14.02
C SER A 238 -5.54 12.67 -12.72
N PRO A 239 -6.46 12.97 -11.78
CA PRO A 239 -6.11 13.38 -10.44
C PRO A 239 -5.22 12.33 -9.77
N ARG A 240 -4.59 12.72 -8.67
CA ARG A 240 -3.76 11.81 -7.88
C ARG A 240 -4.33 11.65 -6.48
N LEU A 241 -4.27 10.43 -5.98
CA LEU A 241 -4.32 10.21 -4.53
C LEU A 241 -2.99 10.65 -3.94
N GLY A 242 -3.04 11.29 -2.79
CA GLY A 242 -1.87 11.48 -1.94
C GLY A 242 -1.34 10.15 -1.40
N ASN A 243 -0.39 10.23 -0.48
CA ASN A 243 0.06 9.03 0.22
C ASN A 243 -1.09 8.42 1.04
N ILE A 244 -1.10 7.09 1.18
CA ILE A 244 -1.98 6.42 2.13
C ILE A 244 -1.51 6.80 3.54
N VAL A 245 -2.33 7.54 4.27
CA VAL A 245 -1.97 8.14 5.56
C VAL A 245 -2.34 7.28 6.76
N GLY A 246 -3.16 6.25 6.55
CA GLY A 246 -3.59 5.31 7.57
C GLY A 246 -4.83 4.54 7.16
N ARG A 247 -5.45 3.89 8.15
CA ARG A 247 -6.74 3.20 8.00
C ARG A 247 -7.76 3.75 8.99
N VAL A 248 -9.04 3.67 8.61
CA VAL A 248 -10.16 4.10 9.46
C VAL A 248 -10.17 3.32 10.78
N ASP A 249 -9.96 2.01 10.72
CA ASP A 249 -9.97 1.10 11.87
C ASP A 249 -8.76 1.26 12.82
N THR A 250 -7.66 1.86 12.36
CA THR A 250 -6.47 2.15 13.18
C THR A 250 -6.36 3.62 13.57
N THR A 251 -7.32 4.43 13.18
CA THR A 251 -7.33 5.87 13.47
C THR A 251 -7.95 6.11 14.85
N ALA A 252 -7.22 6.78 15.74
CA ALA A 252 -7.75 7.17 17.03
C ALA A 252 -8.75 8.33 16.87
N ARG A 253 -9.87 8.25 17.59
CA ARG A 253 -10.88 9.31 17.63
C ARG A 253 -10.95 9.92 19.03
N ILE A 254 -10.76 11.21 19.13
CA ILE A 254 -10.68 11.92 20.40
C ILE A 254 -11.47 13.21 20.31
N LYS A 255 -12.51 13.37 21.13
CA LYS A 255 -13.37 14.56 21.14
C LYS A 255 -13.87 14.96 19.75
N GLY A 256 -14.20 13.96 18.91
CA GLY A 256 -14.66 14.17 17.54
C GLY A 256 -13.57 14.46 16.50
N MET A 257 -12.31 14.51 16.88
CA MET A 257 -11.18 14.69 15.96
C MET A 257 -10.50 13.37 15.67
N PHE A 258 -10.04 13.20 14.43
CA PHE A 258 -9.27 12.05 14.03
C PHE A 258 -7.77 12.29 14.26
N VAL A 259 -7.10 11.35 14.93
CA VAL A 259 -5.65 11.31 15.07
C VAL A 259 -5.11 10.19 14.21
N TYR A 260 -4.47 10.55 13.13
CA TYR A 260 -3.97 9.59 12.15
C TYR A 260 -2.58 9.07 12.55
N PRO A 261 -2.30 7.77 12.38
CA PRO A 261 -1.00 7.19 12.69
C PRO A 261 0.19 7.92 12.07
N HIS A 262 0.05 8.44 10.84
CA HIS A 262 1.13 9.17 10.17
C HIS A 262 1.51 10.48 10.86
N GLN A 263 0.55 11.19 11.48
CA GLN A 263 0.82 12.42 12.23
C GLN A 263 1.68 12.11 13.46
N VAL A 264 1.35 11.02 14.14
CA VAL A 264 2.13 10.52 15.29
C VAL A 264 3.53 10.11 14.84
N GLU A 265 3.63 9.38 13.74
CA GLU A 265 4.90 8.92 13.18
C GLU A 265 5.81 10.10 12.76
N GLN A 266 5.24 11.18 12.19
CA GLN A 266 5.99 12.38 11.87
C GLN A 266 6.64 13.01 13.10
N VAL A 267 5.92 13.06 14.23
CA VAL A 267 6.45 13.59 15.49
C VAL A 267 7.49 12.64 16.08
N ILE A 268 7.19 11.34 16.13
CA ILE A 268 8.05 10.34 16.81
C ILE A 268 9.33 10.05 16.03
N SER A 269 9.29 10.12 14.68
CA SER A 269 10.46 9.81 13.84
C SER A 269 11.67 10.74 14.06
N VAL A 270 11.49 11.86 14.75
CA VAL A 270 12.56 12.78 15.14
C VAL A 270 13.35 12.26 16.36
N PHE A 271 12.78 11.28 17.08
CA PHE A 271 13.36 10.73 18.29
C PHE A 271 13.88 9.31 18.03
N GLU A 272 15.16 9.19 17.68
CA GLU A 272 15.80 7.90 17.35
C GLU A 272 15.79 6.89 18.52
N GLU A 273 15.64 7.39 19.75
CA GLU A 273 15.57 6.59 20.99
C GLU A 273 14.27 5.80 21.10
N ILE A 274 13.18 6.23 20.42
CA ILE A 274 11.88 5.56 20.47
C ILE A 274 11.88 4.41 19.48
N LYS A 275 11.78 3.18 19.99
CA LYS A 275 11.77 1.95 19.18
C LYS A 275 10.37 1.55 18.72
N ARG A 276 9.41 1.74 19.61
CA ARG A 276 7.98 1.42 19.36
C ARG A 276 7.11 2.45 20.03
N TRP A 277 5.93 2.61 19.49
CA TRP A 277 4.90 3.47 20.07
C TRP A 277 3.51 2.89 19.87
N GLN A 278 2.57 3.29 20.72
CA GLN A 278 1.16 2.95 20.63
C GLN A 278 0.32 4.09 21.17
N ILE A 279 -0.81 4.37 20.54
CA ILE A 279 -1.84 5.24 21.09
C ILE A 279 -2.88 4.38 21.78
N GLU A 280 -3.19 4.73 23.01
CA GLU A 280 -4.30 4.20 23.79
C GLU A 280 -5.34 5.31 23.96
N VAL A 281 -6.57 5.05 23.56
CA VAL A 281 -7.70 5.95 23.78
C VAL A 281 -8.64 5.30 24.78
N THR A 282 -8.95 6.01 25.86
CA THR A 282 -9.89 5.59 26.89
C THR A 282 -10.96 6.67 27.06
N ASN A 283 -12.12 6.28 27.59
CA ASN A 283 -13.25 7.19 27.82
C ASN A 283 -13.78 7.08 29.27
N PRO A 284 -12.97 7.43 30.28
CA PRO A 284 -13.41 7.41 31.65
C PRO A 284 -14.45 8.49 31.92
N GLY A 285 -15.67 8.07 32.30
CA GLY A 285 -16.74 9.00 32.63
C GLY A 285 -17.28 9.82 31.44
N GLY A 286 -17.11 9.34 30.19
CA GLY A 286 -17.58 10.05 29.01
C GLY A 286 -16.62 11.11 28.47
N ILE A 287 -15.41 11.18 29.00
CA ILE A 287 -14.35 12.10 28.54
C ILE A 287 -13.26 11.29 27.85
N ASP A 288 -13.04 11.59 26.56
CA ASP A 288 -11.95 10.94 25.82
C ASP A 288 -10.58 11.38 26.35
N GLU A 289 -9.78 10.40 26.76
CA GLU A 289 -8.37 10.56 27.12
C GLU A 289 -7.49 9.77 26.14
N MET A 290 -6.42 10.41 25.70
CA MET A 290 -5.42 9.75 24.86
C MET A 290 -4.10 9.63 25.60
N ARG A 291 -3.46 8.48 25.46
CA ARG A 291 -2.11 8.23 25.96
C ARG A 291 -1.23 7.78 24.81
N LEU A 292 -0.05 8.38 24.70
CA LEU A 292 1.01 7.90 23.84
C LEU A 292 1.93 7.02 24.68
N LEU A 293 1.96 5.74 24.40
CA LEU A 293 2.87 4.76 25.01
C LEU A 293 4.10 4.67 24.12
N ILE A 294 5.29 4.84 24.70
CA ILE A 294 6.56 4.74 23.96
C ILE A 294 7.47 3.71 24.62
N GLU A 295 8.16 2.92 23.82
CA GLU A 295 9.24 2.03 24.23
C GLU A 295 10.58 2.67 23.84
N ALA A 296 11.36 3.06 24.85
CA ALA A 296 12.67 3.66 24.66
C ALA A 296 13.64 3.17 25.72
N SER A 297 14.91 2.96 25.38
CA SER A 297 15.94 2.49 26.31
C SER A 297 16.29 3.54 27.38
N SER A 298 16.26 4.82 27.03
CA SER A 298 16.27 5.98 27.93
C SER A 298 15.66 7.16 27.15
N PHE A 299 14.66 7.80 27.71
CA PHE A 299 14.03 8.95 27.05
C PHE A 299 14.07 10.15 27.98
N LYS A 300 14.78 11.21 27.61
CA LYS A 300 14.99 12.44 28.38
C LYS A 300 14.42 13.69 27.72
N ARG A 301 13.81 13.55 26.54
CA ARG A 301 13.33 14.67 25.70
C ARG A 301 11.80 14.79 25.75
N GLU A 302 11.18 14.54 26.91
CA GLU A 302 9.72 14.52 27.06
C GLU A 302 9.08 15.88 26.75
N GLU A 303 9.68 16.98 27.20
CA GLU A 303 9.18 18.34 26.94
C GLU A 303 9.21 18.69 25.43
N GLU A 304 10.26 18.26 24.74
CA GLU A 304 10.40 18.47 23.30
C GLU A 304 9.37 17.64 22.51
N LEU A 305 9.15 16.40 22.92
CA LEU A 305 8.10 15.55 22.36
C LEU A 305 6.71 16.18 22.54
N LEU A 306 6.41 16.67 23.74
CA LEU A 306 5.13 17.34 24.04
C LEU A 306 4.95 18.63 23.24
N HIS A 307 6.02 19.40 23.03
CA HIS A 307 6.00 20.60 22.22
C HIS A 307 5.74 20.28 20.72
N MET A 308 6.44 19.29 20.19
CA MET A 308 6.24 18.83 18.79
C MET A 308 4.88 18.20 18.60
N TRP A 309 4.37 17.48 19.60
CA TRP A 309 3.04 16.91 19.61
C TRP A 309 1.96 17.98 19.46
N SER A 310 2.03 19.05 20.26
CA SER A 310 1.05 20.16 20.21
C SER A 310 1.06 20.90 18.88
N SER A 311 2.17 20.87 18.14
CA SER A 311 2.31 21.47 16.80
C SER A 311 1.85 20.53 15.69
N GLY A 312 2.15 19.24 15.79
CA GLY A 312 1.90 18.23 14.76
C GLY A 312 0.51 17.60 14.84
N CYS A 313 0.00 17.39 16.04
CA CYS A 313 -1.34 16.84 16.31
C CYS A 313 -2.28 17.95 16.77
N ARG A 314 -2.54 18.95 15.91
CA ARG A 314 -3.36 20.12 16.25
C ARG A 314 -4.72 19.73 16.81
N GLY A 315 -5.03 20.24 18.00
CA GLY A 315 -6.31 20.04 18.68
C GLY A 315 -6.33 18.91 19.71
N VAL A 316 -5.26 18.10 19.79
CA VAL A 316 -5.13 17.05 20.82
C VAL A 316 -4.25 17.58 21.95
N PRO A 317 -4.75 17.73 23.20
CA PRO A 317 -3.98 18.30 24.28
C PRO A 317 -2.79 17.42 24.66
N ALA A 318 -1.60 18.03 24.73
CA ALA A 318 -0.35 17.39 25.13
C ALA A 318 -0.39 16.78 26.54
N SER A 319 -1.29 17.23 27.40
CA SER A 319 -1.50 16.71 28.76
C SER A 319 -2.00 15.26 28.80
N ALA A 320 -2.36 14.69 27.63
CA ALA A 320 -2.78 13.31 27.51
C ALA A 320 -1.61 12.33 27.26
N CYS A 321 -0.39 12.84 26.99
CA CYS A 321 0.79 11.98 26.79
C CYS A 321 1.50 11.68 28.12
N ARG A 322 1.48 10.43 28.58
CA ARG A 322 2.37 9.94 29.63
C ARG A 322 3.19 8.77 29.07
N PRO A 323 4.53 8.81 29.18
CA PRO A 323 5.32 7.63 28.89
C PRO A 323 4.92 6.52 29.87
N ALA A 324 4.62 5.33 29.36
CA ALA A 324 4.40 4.18 30.22
C ALA A 324 5.74 3.77 30.84
N PRO A 325 5.79 3.43 32.16
CA PRO A 325 6.96 2.82 32.73
C PRO A 325 7.23 1.51 32.00
N GLY A 326 8.48 1.34 31.49
CA GLY A 326 8.89 0.17 30.73
C GLY A 326 8.53 -1.11 31.50
N ARG A 327 7.82 -2.03 30.83
CA ARG A 327 7.75 -3.40 31.34
C ARG A 327 9.14 -4.01 31.16
N PRO A 328 9.71 -4.63 32.19
CA PRO A 328 10.92 -5.43 32.01
C PRO A 328 10.62 -6.59 31.03
N ALA A 329 11.64 -6.96 30.27
CA ALA A 329 11.62 -7.98 29.23
C ALA A 329 11.17 -9.35 29.74
#